data_349f4a3b5954c2a163ec8bda036ff3d6
#
_entry.id   349f4a3b5954c2a163ec8bda036ff3d6
#
_cell.length_a   1.000
_cell.length_b   1.000
_cell.length_c   1.000
_cell.angle_alpha   90.00
_cell.angle_beta   90.00
_cell.angle_gamma   90.00
#
_symmetry.space_group_name_H-M   'P 1'
#
loop_
_entity.id
_entity.type
_entity.pdbx_description
1 polymer ?
#
loop_
_entity_poly.entity_id
_entity_poly.type
_entity_poly.pdbx_seq_one_letter_code
_entity_poly.pdbx_strand_id
1 'polypeptide(L)'
;CIAARATVSLEAGQSQTLWFLMGYAPNGEKALAQAKDLRAGLGEWEELAWAHALSDLRMAGLSEGKAELFQRMAARLLLQIPLKPQRPKDAPLGPGLEGLWQLGVSGDLPILLMEVESLQGLRMARTLLEFSSYMAAQNCPVDLVLVGCYPHAYRGELQLRLGELCSRHPQAKLLHGYALTQEQRQLLRDMALVVADGRPGRSLDKQFAQEEAPSWPGQMQMPSSLEP
;
A
#
# COMPACT_ATOMS: atom_id res chain seq x y z
N CYS A 1 2.47 -7.77 -22.52
CA CYS A 1 1.21 -7.03 -22.34
C CYS A 1 0.05 -7.94 -22.75
N ILE A 2 -0.94 -8.13 -21.88
CA ILE A 2 -2.16 -8.90 -22.18
C ILE A 2 -3.27 -7.87 -22.34
N ALA A 3 -3.99 -7.90 -23.46
CA ALA A 3 -5.12 -7.03 -23.71
C ALA A 3 -6.34 -7.88 -24.12
N ALA A 4 -7.51 -7.56 -23.55
CA ALA A 4 -8.79 -8.14 -23.95
C ALA A 4 -9.69 -7.02 -24.49
N ARG A 5 -10.32 -7.27 -25.64
CA ARG A 5 -11.26 -6.34 -26.28
C ARG A 5 -12.63 -7.00 -26.42
N ALA A 6 -13.67 -6.33 -26.00
CA ALA A 6 -15.04 -6.71 -26.27
C ALA A 6 -15.76 -5.54 -26.93
N THR A 7 -16.54 -5.82 -27.98
CA THR A 7 -17.42 -4.84 -28.62
C THR A 7 -18.83 -5.05 -28.11
N VAL A 8 -19.47 -3.98 -27.66
CA VAL A 8 -20.84 -4.01 -27.10
C VAL A 8 -21.67 -2.99 -27.86
N SER A 9 -22.84 -3.41 -28.33
CA SER A 9 -23.84 -2.52 -28.90
C SER A 9 -24.97 -2.35 -27.89
N LEU A 10 -25.28 -1.14 -27.50
CA LEU A 10 -26.36 -0.80 -26.54
C LEU A 10 -27.36 0.12 -27.20
N GLU A 11 -28.64 -0.18 -27.02
CA GLU A 11 -29.73 0.73 -27.33
C GLU A 11 -29.93 1.76 -26.21
N ALA A 12 -30.66 2.83 -26.50
CA ALA A 12 -30.93 3.87 -25.50
C ALA A 12 -31.64 3.29 -24.26
N GLY A 13 -31.04 3.48 -23.08
CA GLY A 13 -31.55 2.96 -21.80
C GLY A 13 -31.15 1.50 -21.49
N GLN A 14 -30.41 0.80 -22.36
CA GLN A 14 -29.87 -0.52 -22.06
C GLN A 14 -28.55 -0.44 -21.30
N SER A 15 -28.32 -1.42 -20.41
CA SER A 15 -27.04 -1.63 -19.73
C SER A 15 -26.60 -3.09 -19.92
N GLN A 16 -25.31 -3.31 -20.05
CA GLN A 16 -24.71 -4.65 -20.11
C GLN A 16 -23.50 -4.73 -19.20
N THR A 17 -23.43 -5.75 -18.37
CA THR A 17 -22.25 -6.02 -17.54
C THR A 17 -21.31 -6.97 -18.28
N LEU A 18 -20.03 -6.59 -18.35
CA LEU A 18 -18.97 -7.43 -18.90
C LEU A 18 -18.09 -7.91 -17.76
N TRP A 19 -17.82 -9.21 -17.75
CA TRP A 19 -16.90 -9.83 -16.81
C TRP A 19 -15.61 -10.20 -17.50
N PHE A 20 -14.49 -9.78 -16.94
CA PHE A 20 -13.15 -10.17 -17.38
C PHE A 20 -12.55 -11.07 -16.31
N LEU A 21 -12.22 -12.29 -16.68
CA LEU A 21 -11.59 -13.27 -15.80
C LEU A 21 -10.10 -13.34 -16.13
N MET A 22 -9.27 -13.17 -15.13
CA MET A 22 -7.82 -13.36 -15.24
C MET A 22 -7.41 -14.44 -14.23
N GLY A 23 -6.64 -15.41 -14.67
CA GLY A 23 -6.19 -16.48 -13.82
C GLY A 23 -4.88 -17.08 -14.31
N TYR A 24 -4.30 -17.93 -13.47
CA TYR A 24 -3.12 -18.72 -13.79
C TYR A 24 -3.40 -20.19 -13.52
N ALA A 25 -2.94 -21.06 -14.42
CA ALA A 25 -2.98 -22.49 -14.22
C ALA A 25 -1.72 -23.16 -14.80
N PRO A 26 -1.32 -24.34 -14.29
CA PRO A 26 -0.11 -25.03 -14.74
C PRO A 26 -0.10 -25.43 -16.21
N ASN A 27 -1.27 -25.60 -16.83
CA ASN A 27 -1.41 -25.91 -18.26
C ASN A 27 -2.76 -25.39 -18.82
N GLY A 28 -2.89 -25.39 -20.15
CA GLY A 28 -4.04 -24.85 -20.86
C GLY A 28 -5.36 -25.62 -20.57
N GLU A 29 -5.32 -26.91 -20.35
CA GLU A 29 -6.50 -27.71 -20.02
C GLU A 29 -7.09 -27.29 -18.67
N LYS A 30 -6.24 -27.17 -17.63
CA LYS A 30 -6.64 -26.68 -16.32
C LYS A 30 -7.10 -25.22 -16.35
N ALA A 31 -6.45 -24.37 -17.14
CA ALA A 31 -6.89 -22.98 -17.33
C ALA A 31 -8.30 -22.92 -17.93
N LEU A 32 -8.56 -23.72 -18.94
CA LEU A 32 -9.89 -23.75 -19.58
C LEU A 32 -10.97 -24.34 -18.65
N ALA A 33 -10.65 -25.37 -17.87
CA ALA A 33 -11.56 -25.92 -16.88
C ALA A 33 -11.91 -24.88 -15.82
N GLN A 34 -10.92 -24.22 -15.22
CA GLN A 34 -11.14 -23.14 -14.25
C GLN A 34 -11.97 -21.98 -14.83
N ALA A 35 -11.71 -21.59 -16.08
CA ALA A 35 -12.47 -20.52 -16.73
C ALA A 35 -13.95 -20.92 -16.94
N LYS A 36 -14.22 -22.18 -17.25
CA LYS A 36 -15.61 -22.70 -17.39
C LYS A 36 -16.32 -22.73 -16.05
N ASP A 37 -15.66 -23.21 -15.00
CA ASP A 37 -16.21 -23.28 -13.64
C ASP A 37 -16.51 -21.87 -13.12
N LEU A 38 -15.58 -20.93 -13.26
CA LEU A 38 -15.78 -19.53 -12.91
C LEU A 38 -16.94 -18.89 -13.67
N ARG A 39 -17.07 -19.19 -14.98
CA ARG A 39 -18.18 -18.68 -15.79
C ARG A 39 -19.55 -19.23 -15.33
N ALA A 40 -19.60 -20.46 -14.87
CA ALA A 40 -20.84 -21.07 -14.39
C ALA A 40 -21.31 -20.48 -13.04
N GLY A 41 -20.38 -19.99 -12.22
CA GLY A 41 -20.65 -19.46 -10.88
C GLY A 41 -20.50 -17.94 -10.72
N LEU A 42 -20.57 -17.14 -11.79
CA LEU A 42 -20.27 -15.71 -11.77
C LEU A 42 -21.01 -14.88 -10.70
N GLY A 43 -22.21 -15.27 -10.28
CA GLY A 43 -22.96 -14.59 -9.22
C GLY A 43 -22.54 -15.00 -7.80
N GLU A 44 -21.99 -16.19 -7.63
CA GLU A 44 -21.63 -16.76 -6.31
C GLU A 44 -20.16 -16.45 -5.95
N TRP A 45 -19.31 -16.25 -6.95
CA TRP A 45 -17.86 -16.01 -6.74
C TRP A 45 -17.55 -14.70 -6.05
N GLU A 46 -18.35 -13.66 -6.25
CA GLU A 46 -18.19 -12.38 -5.56
C GLU A 46 -18.43 -12.55 -4.05
N GLU A 47 -19.49 -13.30 -3.67
CA GLU A 47 -19.77 -13.61 -2.27
C GLU A 47 -18.70 -14.53 -1.67
N LEU A 48 -18.23 -15.53 -2.43
CA LEU A 48 -17.14 -16.41 -1.99
C LEU A 48 -15.83 -15.67 -1.82
N ALA A 49 -15.46 -14.77 -2.74
CA ALA A 49 -14.28 -13.93 -2.63
C ALA A 49 -14.33 -13.03 -1.39
N TRP A 50 -15.51 -12.43 -1.13
CA TRP A 50 -15.76 -11.66 0.09
C TRP A 50 -15.64 -12.51 1.35
N ALA A 51 -16.26 -13.70 1.35
CA ALA A 51 -16.20 -14.61 2.49
C ALA A 51 -14.76 -15.07 2.79
N HIS A 52 -13.95 -15.35 1.76
CA HIS A 52 -12.54 -15.67 1.91
C HIS A 52 -11.76 -14.48 2.45
N ALA A 53 -11.92 -13.29 1.88
CA ALA A 53 -11.26 -12.08 2.36
C ALA A 53 -11.58 -11.79 3.83
N LEU A 54 -12.86 -11.91 4.22
CA LEU A 54 -13.29 -11.74 5.62
C LEU A 54 -12.73 -12.84 6.53
N SER A 55 -12.65 -14.09 6.06
CA SER A 55 -12.04 -15.19 6.81
C SER A 55 -10.56 -14.93 7.08
N ASP A 56 -9.81 -14.52 6.05
CA ASP A 56 -8.38 -14.19 6.18
C ASP A 56 -8.16 -13.04 7.16
N LEU A 57 -9.00 -12.02 7.10
CA LEU A 57 -8.96 -10.88 8.03
C LEU A 57 -9.26 -11.30 9.46
N ARG A 58 -10.26 -12.18 9.68
CA ARG A 58 -10.59 -12.75 10.99
C ARG A 58 -9.48 -13.65 11.51
N MET A 59 -8.88 -14.47 10.66
CA MET A 59 -7.72 -15.30 11.00
C MET A 59 -6.52 -14.46 11.40
N ALA A 60 -6.34 -13.29 10.79
CA ALA A 60 -5.34 -12.31 11.18
C ALA A 60 -5.71 -11.51 12.45
N GLY A 61 -6.86 -11.76 13.07
CA GLY A 61 -7.32 -11.07 14.28
C GLY A 61 -7.67 -9.60 14.08
N LEU A 62 -8.00 -9.21 12.86
CA LEU A 62 -8.30 -7.82 12.50
C LEU A 62 -9.79 -7.52 12.70
N SER A 63 -10.10 -6.35 13.30
CA SER A 63 -11.47 -5.81 13.32
C SER A 63 -11.86 -5.28 11.92
N GLU A 64 -13.17 -5.17 11.65
CA GLU A 64 -13.67 -4.68 10.34
C GLU A 64 -13.08 -3.33 9.94
N GLY A 65 -13.07 -2.34 10.85
CA GLY A 65 -12.49 -1.02 10.56
C GLY A 65 -10.98 -1.07 10.27
N LYS A 66 -10.26 -1.98 10.94
CA LYS A 66 -8.83 -2.17 10.68
C LYS A 66 -8.61 -2.88 9.33
N ALA A 67 -9.48 -3.80 8.97
CA ALA A 67 -9.49 -4.47 7.69
C ALA A 67 -9.67 -3.48 6.54
N GLU A 68 -10.65 -2.60 6.65
CA GLU A 68 -10.93 -1.55 5.66
C GLU A 68 -9.73 -0.59 5.52
N LEU A 69 -9.12 -0.16 6.63
CA LEU A 69 -7.90 0.63 6.60
C LEU A 69 -6.77 -0.10 5.85
N PHE A 70 -6.56 -1.39 6.16
CA PHE A 70 -5.51 -2.18 5.52
C PHE A 70 -5.74 -2.37 4.03
N GLN A 71 -6.97 -2.54 3.59
CA GLN A 71 -7.31 -2.60 2.17
C GLN A 71 -6.99 -1.27 1.45
N ARG A 72 -7.36 -0.12 2.05
CA ARG A 72 -7.02 1.19 1.49
C ARG A 72 -5.51 1.42 1.41
N MET A 73 -4.77 1.03 2.45
CA MET A 73 -3.31 1.10 2.46
C MET A 73 -2.69 0.19 1.40
N ALA A 74 -3.15 -1.06 1.31
CA ALA A 74 -2.70 -2.02 0.32
C ALA A 74 -2.97 -1.54 -1.11
N ALA A 75 -4.15 -1.00 -1.38
CA ALA A 75 -4.48 -0.45 -2.69
C ALA A 75 -3.50 0.65 -3.12
N ARG A 76 -3.14 1.58 -2.22
CA ARG A 76 -2.14 2.62 -2.54
C ARG A 76 -0.77 2.04 -2.88
N LEU A 77 -0.32 1.05 -2.12
CA LEU A 77 1.00 0.45 -2.33
C LEU A 77 1.03 -0.41 -3.60
N LEU A 78 0.02 -1.22 -3.83
CA LEU A 78 -0.06 -2.10 -5.00
C LEU A 78 -0.28 -1.31 -6.31
N LEU A 79 -1.07 -0.24 -6.26
CA LEU A 79 -1.32 0.63 -7.42
C LEU A 79 -0.26 1.73 -7.57
N GLN A 80 0.78 1.74 -6.73
CA GLN A 80 1.86 2.73 -6.76
C GLN A 80 1.36 4.18 -6.67
N ILE A 81 0.31 4.42 -5.85
CA ILE A 81 -0.28 5.76 -5.66
C ILE A 81 0.45 6.48 -4.51
N PRO A 82 1.25 7.52 -4.81
CA PRO A 82 2.03 8.19 -3.77
C PRO A 82 1.14 8.88 -2.73
N LEU A 83 1.55 8.79 -1.48
CA LEU A 83 1.01 9.58 -0.38
C LEU A 83 2.17 10.17 0.40
N LYS A 84 2.65 11.33 -0.01
CA LYS A 84 3.78 12.00 0.61
C LYS A 84 3.72 13.49 0.36
N PRO A 85 4.32 14.31 1.25
CA PRO A 85 4.47 15.74 1.03
C PRO A 85 5.21 16.03 -0.29
N GLN A 86 4.84 17.12 -0.94
CA GLN A 86 5.61 17.57 -2.10
C GLN A 86 7.04 17.90 -1.68
N ARG A 87 7.99 17.49 -2.50
CA ARG A 87 9.39 17.80 -2.29
C ARG A 87 9.62 19.31 -2.39
N PRO A 88 10.32 19.94 -1.44
CA PRO A 88 10.75 21.34 -1.60
C PRO A 88 11.60 21.49 -2.85
N LYS A 89 11.40 22.58 -3.60
CA LYS A 89 12.13 22.84 -4.85
C LYS A 89 13.65 22.92 -4.66
N ASP A 90 14.07 23.41 -3.50
CA ASP A 90 15.48 23.62 -3.13
C ASP A 90 16.07 22.45 -2.35
N ALA A 91 15.37 21.33 -2.23
CA ALA A 91 15.87 20.17 -1.51
C ALA A 91 17.06 19.54 -2.27
N PRO A 92 18.19 19.27 -1.58
CA PRO A 92 19.36 18.68 -2.21
C PRO A 92 19.02 17.29 -2.76
N LEU A 93 19.53 16.98 -3.95
CA LEU A 93 19.41 15.63 -4.51
C LEU A 93 20.21 14.67 -3.61
N GLY A 94 19.52 13.68 -3.07
CA GLY A 94 20.16 12.64 -2.26
C GLY A 94 20.97 11.65 -3.11
N PRO A 95 21.79 10.81 -2.45
CA PRO A 95 22.70 9.85 -3.09
C PRO A 95 21.99 8.68 -3.81
N GLY A 96 20.66 8.71 -3.97
CA GLY A 96 19.90 7.64 -4.63
C GLY A 96 19.87 6.32 -3.85
N LEU A 97 19.80 5.20 -4.55
CA LEU A 97 19.69 3.85 -3.95
C LEU A 97 20.85 3.51 -3.01
N GLU A 98 22.07 3.94 -3.34
CA GLU A 98 23.24 3.69 -2.48
C GLU A 98 23.07 4.29 -1.08
N GLY A 99 22.42 5.43 -0.97
CA GLY A 99 22.10 6.05 0.31
C GLY A 99 21.07 5.24 1.12
N LEU A 100 20.13 4.56 0.48
CA LEU A 100 19.20 3.64 1.15
C LEU A 100 19.94 2.41 1.70
N TRP A 101 20.86 1.85 0.93
CA TRP A 101 21.64 0.68 1.36
C TRP A 101 22.50 0.97 2.59
N GLN A 102 23.05 2.17 2.70
CA GLN A 102 23.77 2.61 3.90
C GLN A 102 22.85 2.65 5.13
N LEU A 103 21.56 2.87 4.93
CA LEU A 103 20.54 2.83 5.99
C LEU A 103 19.99 1.42 6.20
N GLY A 104 20.43 0.44 5.40
CA GLY A 104 19.95 -0.94 5.43
C GLY A 104 18.51 -1.08 4.92
N VAL A 105 18.12 -0.25 3.97
CA VAL A 105 16.84 -0.33 3.23
C VAL A 105 17.17 -0.75 1.80
N SER A 106 16.53 -1.82 1.28
CA SER A 106 16.86 -2.35 -0.04
C SER A 106 16.41 -1.42 -1.18
N GLY A 107 15.23 -0.85 -1.04
CA GLY A 107 14.57 -0.08 -2.09
C GLY A 107 13.94 -0.92 -3.20
N ASP A 108 13.96 -2.26 -3.08
CA ASP A 108 13.34 -3.18 -4.04
C ASP A 108 11.82 -3.29 -3.82
N LEU A 109 11.37 -3.00 -2.60
CA LEU A 109 9.98 -3.04 -2.19
C LEU A 109 9.42 -1.61 -2.03
N PRO A 110 8.09 -1.44 -2.13
CA PRO A 110 7.46 -0.17 -1.82
C PRO A 110 7.79 0.26 -0.38
N ILE A 111 8.35 1.46 -0.23
CA ILE A 111 8.74 1.97 1.09
C ILE A 111 7.56 2.72 1.72
N LEU A 112 7.17 2.28 2.92
CA LEU A 112 6.25 2.96 3.81
C LEU A 112 7.05 3.58 4.96
N LEU A 113 7.16 4.90 4.98
CA LEU A 113 7.92 5.67 5.94
C LEU A 113 7.01 6.30 7.00
N MET A 114 7.43 6.30 8.25
CA MET A 114 6.79 7.08 9.31
C MET A 114 7.81 7.59 10.33
N GLU A 115 7.71 8.87 10.69
CA GLU A 115 8.43 9.45 11.82
C GLU A 115 7.59 9.35 13.10
N VAL A 116 8.19 8.84 14.18
CA VAL A 116 7.54 8.62 15.48
C VAL A 116 8.09 9.61 16.51
N GLU A 117 7.28 10.58 16.89
CA GLU A 117 7.66 11.68 17.79
C GLU A 117 6.87 11.65 19.12
N SER A 118 5.82 10.82 19.22
CA SER A 118 4.87 10.86 20.31
C SER A 118 4.30 9.48 20.64
N LEU A 119 3.61 9.36 21.79
CA LEU A 119 2.86 8.15 22.14
C LEU A 119 1.72 7.85 21.16
N GLN A 120 1.13 8.87 20.55
CA GLN A 120 0.15 8.67 19.47
C GLN A 120 0.82 8.09 18.22
N GLY A 121 1.98 8.64 17.83
CA GLY A 121 2.79 8.07 16.75
C GLY A 121 3.17 6.62 17.01
N LEU A 122 3.47 6.27 18.26
CA LEU A 122 3.75 4.88 18.64
C LEU A 122 2.55 3.93 18.40
N ARG A 123 1.31 4.38 18.70
CA ARG A 123 0.11 3.60 18.38
C ARG A 123 -0.07 3.41 16.88
N MET A 124 0.18 4.46 16.11
CA MET A 124 0.12 4.38 14.65
C MET A 124 1.21 3.45 14.11
N ALA A 125 2.44 3.53 14.63
CA ALA A 125 3.53 2.63 14.28
C ALA A 125 3.15 1.16 14.51
N ARG A 126 2.48 0.84 15.62
CA ARG A 126 1.95 -0.51 15.88
C ARG A 126 1.01 -0.97 14.78
N THR A 127 0.07 -0.12 14.35
CA THR A 127 -0.85 -0.43 13.26
C THR A 127 -0.11 -0.65 11.95
N LEU A 128 0.94 0.13 11.65
CA LEU A 128 1.77 -0.06 10.46
C LEU A 128 2.60 -1.36 10.51
N LEU A 129 3.07 -1.76 11.69
CA LEU A 129 3.76 -3.05 11.89
C LEU A 129 2.81 -4.24 11.66
N GLU A 130 1.59 -4.16 12.17
CA GLU A 130 0.55 -5.16 11.92
C GLU A 130 0.19 -5.21 10.43
N PHE A 131 0.08 -4.05 9.78
CA PHE A 131 -0.14 -3.96 8.34
C PHE A 131 1.01 -4.57 7.53
N SER A 132 2.26 -4.28 7.87
CA SER A 132 3.43 -4.88 7.21
C SER A 132 3.43 -6.41 7.33
N SER A 133 3.06 -6.94 8.51
CA SER A 133 2.92 -8.38 8.72
C SER A 133 1.78 -8.98 7.90
N TYR A 134 0.65 -8.27 7.82
CA TYR A 134 -0.48 -8.65 6.98
C TYR A 134 -0.07 -8.72 5.49
N MET A 135 0.61 -7.69 4.97
CA MET A 135 1.08 -7.66 3.58
C MET A 135 2.07 -8.79 3.29
N ALA A 136 2.98 -9.08 4.21
CA ALA A 136 3.92 -10.19 4.08
C ALA A 136 3.19 -11.56 4.03
N ALA A 137 2.15 -11.75 4.83
CA ALA A 137 1.31 -12.96 4.82
C ALA A 137 0.55 -13.12 3.49
N GLN A 138 0.24 -12.02 2.80
CA GLN A 138 -0.37 -12.01 1.47
C GLN A 138 0.67 -12.12 0.32
N ASN A 139 1.93 -12.45 0.61
CA ASN A 139 3.04 -12.47 -0.34
C ASN A 139 3.27 -11.14 -1.09
N CYS A 140 2.90 -10.03 -0.47
CA CYS A 140 3.09 -8.67 -0.97
C CYS A 140 3.91 -7.85 0.05
N PRO A 141 5.16 -8.22 0.35
CA PRO A 141 5.95 -7.54 1.38
C PRO A 141 6.19 -6.07 1.05
N VAL A 142 6.38 -5.26 2.08
CA VAL A 142 6.68 -3.83 1.99
C VAL A 142 7.85 -3.49 2.91
N ASP A 143 8.67 -2.52 2.52
CA ASP A 143 9.73 -1.97 3.37
C ASP A 143 9.11 -0.94 4.34
N LEU A 144 8.79 -1.37 5.55
CA LEU A 144 8.36 -0.44 6.61
C LEU A 144 9.57 0.18 7.30
N VAL A 145 9.74 1.49 7.16
CA VAL A 145 10.80 2.26 7.79
C VAL A 145 10.20 3.18 8.86
N LEU A 146 10.56 2.94 10.12
CA LEU A 146 10.17 3.77 11.25
C LEU A 146 11.36 4.59 11.71
N VAL A 147 11.21 5.91 11.78
CA VAL A 147 12.25 6.83 12.26
C VAL A 147 11.85 7.37 13.62
N GLY A 148 12.58 6.98 14.66
CA GLY A 148 12.34 7.48 16.01
C GLY A 148 12.89 8.89 16.18
N CYS A 149 12.03 9.90 16.23
CA CYS A 149 12.34 11.29 16.47
C CYS A 149 11.92 11.65 17.90
N TYR A 150 12.80 11.43 18.87
CA TYR A 150 12.46 11.53 20.29
C TYR A 150 12.70 12.93 20.82
N PRO A 151 11.66 13.65 21.31
CA PRO A 151 11.83 14.86 22.11
C PRO A 151 12.63 14.55 23.38
N HIS A 152 13.47 15.50 23.82
CA HIS A 152 14.36 15.29 24.96
C HIS A 152 13.64 14.78 26.22
N ALA A 153 12.42 15.26 26.49
CA ALA A 153 11.63 14.90 27.66
C ALA A 153 11.15 13.42 27.71
N TYR A 154 10.99 12.76 26.56
CA TYR A 154 10.44 11.39 26.45
C TYR A 154 11.36 10.42 25.72
N ARG A 155 12.60 10.80 25.52
CA ARG A 155 13.55 10.05 24.68
C ARG A 155 13.69 8.58 25.10
N GLY A 156 13.89 8.34 26.39
CA GLY A 156 14.11 6.97 26.89
C GLY A 156 12.89 6.07 26.75
N GLU A 157 11.72 6.56 27.11
CA GLU A 157 10.49 5.76 27.10
C GLU A 157 10.02 5.43 25.68
N LEU A 158 9.96 6.44 24.81
CA LEU A 158 9.55 6.23 23.41
C LEU A 158 10.54 5.35 22.65
N GLN A 159 11.83 5.54 22.88
CA GLN A 159 12.88 4.72 22.27
C GLN A 159 12.76 3.25 22.67
N LEU A 160 12.60 2.98 23.97
CA LEU A 160 12.40 1.64 24.50
C LEU A 160 11.15 0.98 23.90
N ARG A 161 10.01 1.63 23.97
CA ARG A 161 8.74 1.10 23.49
C ARG A 161 8.75 0.85 21.98
N LEU A 162 9.34 1.76 21.20
CA LEU A 162 9.45 1.58 19.76
C LEU A 162 10.42 0.46 19.42
N GLY A 163 11.53 0.34 20.13
CA GLY A 163 12.48 -0.77 20.00
C GLY A 163 11.83 -2.12 20.31
N GLU A 164 11.06 -2.22 21.40
CA GLU A 164 10.31 -3.44 21.76
C GLU A 164 9.27 -3.82 20.70
N LEU A 165 8.57 -2.83 20.13
CA LEU A 165 7.63 -3.08 19.06
C LEU A 165 8.33 -3.62 17.81
N CYS A 166 9.41 -2.98 17.38
CA CYS A 166 10.15 -3.39 16.19
C CYS A 166 10.86 -4.74 16.36
N SER A 167 11.30 -5.09 17.59
CA SER A 167 11.95 -6.39 17.84
C SER A 167 11.07 -7.59 17.53
N ARG A 168 9.73 -7.42 17.59
CA ARG A 168 8.74 -8.45 17.26
C ARG A 168 8.39 -8.49 15.77
N HIS A 169 8.89 -7.53 15.00
CA HIS A 169 8.62 -7.37 13.57
C HIS A 169 9.93 -7.17 12.81
N PRO A 170 10.74 -8.23 12.62
CA PRO A 170 12.08 -8.12 12.05
C PRO A 170 12.12 -7.59 10.61
N GLN A 171 10.99 -7.62 9.91
CA GLN A 171 10.82 -7.05 8.56
C GLN A 171 10.75 -5.51 8.58
N ALA A 172 10.50 -4.89 9.74
CA ALA A 172 10.46 -3.43 9.85
C ALA A 172 11.83 -2.87 10.20
N LYS A 173 12.24 -1.80 9.53
CA LYS A 173 13.47 -1.09 9.78
C LYS A 173 13.25 0.03 10.78
N LEU A 174 13.93 -0.03 11.92
CA LEU A 174 13.98 1.07 12.89
C LEU A 174 15.25 1.89 12.68
N LEU A 175 15.08 3.17 12.45
CA LEU A 175 16.15 4.16 12.38
C LEU A 175 15.99 5.20 13.50
N HIS A 176 17.10 5.70 14.01
CA HIS A 176 17.10 6.74 15.03
C HIS A 176 17.32 8.10 14.38
N GLY A 177 16.35 9.00 14.49
CA GLY A 177 16.40 10.31 13.86
C GLY A 177 17.62 11.15 14.21
N TYR A 178 18.15 11.00 15.43
CA TYR A 178 19.38 11.71 15.84
C TYR A 178 20.65 11.21 15.14
N ALA A 179 20.62 9.99 14.56
CA ALA A 179 21.73 9.41 13.82
C ALA A 179 21.64 9.67 12.32
N LEU A 180 20.53 10.26 11.83
CA LEU A 180 20.33 10.56 10.43
C LEU A 180 20.71 12.00 10.11
N THR A 181 21.45 12.19 9.02
CA THR A 181 21.67 13.51 8.44
C THR A 181 20.39 14.05 7.81
N GLN A 182 20.34 15.35 7.54
CA GLN A 182 19.20 15.96 6.85
C GLN A 182 19.01 15.38 5.44
N GLU A 183 20.11 15.12 4.75
CA GLU A 183 20.12 14.50 3.42
C GLU A 183 19.56 13.08 3.44
N GLN A 184 19.94 12.27 4.43
CA GLN A 184 19.41 10.92 4.61
C GLN A 184 17.92 10.91 4.92
N ARG A 185 17.44 11.83 5.75
CA ARG A 185 15.99 11.98 6.00
C ARG A 185 15.23 12.39 4.74
N GLN A 186 15.79 13.33 3.98
CA GLN A 186 15.18 13.77 2.73
C GLN A 186 15.16 12.62 1.72
N LEU A 187 16.25 11.85 1.59
CA LEU A 187 16.32 10.68 0.75
C LEU A 187 15.21 9.65 1.09
N LEU A 188 15.03 9.32 2.37
CA LEU A 188 13.98 8.42 2.80
C LEU A 188 12.59 8.92 2.39
N ARG A 189 12.31 10.23 2.54
CA ARG A 189 11.04 10.84 2.13
C ARG A 189 10.86 10.82 0.60
N ASP A 190 11.93 11.07 -0.15
CA ASP A 190 11.90 11.09 -1.61
C ASP A 190 11.66 9.69 -2.18
N MET A 191 12.29 8.67 -1.59
CA MET A 191 12.19 7.29 -2.04
C MET A 191 10.95 6.58 -1.51
N ALA A 192 10.37 7.03 -0.40
CA ALA A 192 9.13 6.47 0.12
C ALA A 192 7.97 6.67 -0.87
N LEU A 193 7.19 5.63 -1.08
CA LEU A 193 5.92 5.72 -1.79
C LEU A 193 4.85 6.37 -0.89
N VAL A 194 4.87 6.01 0.39
CA VAL A 194 3.97 6.54 1.40
C VAL A 194 4.75 7.08 2.57
N VAL A 195 4.45 8.32 2.99
CA VAL A 195 4.96 8.94 4.21
C VAL A 195 3.78 9.19 5.14
N ALA A 196 3.62 8.33 6.15
CA ALA A 196 2.59 8.49 7.15
C ALA A 196 2.96 9.57 8.17
N ASP A 197 2.05 10.48 8.44
CA ASP A 197 2.22 11.58 9.40
C ASP A 197 1.87 11.12 10.82
N GLY A 198 2.89 10.90 11.65
CA GLY A 198 2.77 10.44 13.03
C GLY A 198 2.49 11.52 14.08
N ARG A 199 2.31 12.77 13.67
CA ARG A 199 2.09 13.90 14.59
C ARG A 199 0.77 13.79 15.35
N PRO A 200 0.67 14.39 16.54
CA PRO A 200 -0.57 14.44 17.31
C PRO A 200 -1.74 15.03 16.49
N GLY A 201 -2.93 14.45 16.65
CA GLY A 201 -4.14 14.87 15.92
C GLY A 201 -4.29 14.24 14.53
N ARG A 202 -3.30 13.54 14.02
CA ARG A 202 -3.39 12.76 12.77
C ARG A 202 -3.86 11.33 13.06
N SER A 203 -4.57 10.73 12.11
CA SER A 203 -4.92 9.30 12.15
C SER A 203 -4.68 8.66 10.79
N LEU A 204 -4.33 7.38 10.77
CA LEU A 204 -4.14 6.64 9.51
C LEU A 204 -5.43 6.62 8.68
N ASP A 205 -6.59 6.43 9.33
CA ASP A 205 -7.88 6.43 8.63
C ASP A 205 -8.11 7.69 7.82
N LYS A 206 -7.80 8.87 8.39
CA LYS A 206 -7.93 10.15 7.68
C LYS A 206 -6.89 10.33 6.58
N GLN A 207 -5.67 9.84 6.80
CA GLN A 207 -4.59 9.95 5.82
C GLN A 207 -4.82 9.02 4.61
N PHE A 208 -5.39 7.85 4.86
CA PHE A 208 -5.73 6.87 3.83
C PHE A 208 -7.22 6.88 3.45
N ALA A 209 -8.00 7.87 3.90
CA ALA A 209 -9.33 8.08 3.37
C ALA A 209 -9.26 8.20 1.85
N GLN A 210 -10.22 7.64 1.15
CA GLN A 210 -10.30 7.82 -0.31
C GLN A 210 -10.44 9.32 -0.58
N GLU A 211 -9.43 9.92 -1.18
CA GLU A 211 -9.67 11.08 -2.03
C GLU A 211 -10.64 10.61 -3.11
N GLU A 212 -11.64 11.41 -3.44
CA GLU A 212 -12.53 11.15 -4.57
C GLU A 212 -11.70 10.60 -5.72
N ALA A 213 -12.12 9.45 -6.27
CA ALA A 213 -11.40 8.80 -7.34
C ALA A 213 -11.00 9.87 -8.36
N PRO A 214 -9.71 9.97 -8.73
CA PRO A 214 -9.31 10.98 -9.68
C PRO A 214 -10.26 10.89 -10.85
N SER A 215 -10.99 11.99 -11.11
CA SER A 215 -11.85 12.06 -12.29
C SER A 215 -10.96 11.67 -13.46
N TRP A 216 -11.28 10.56 -14.11
CA TRP A 216 -10.57 10.16 -15.31
C TRP A 216 -10.47 11.40 -16.19
N PRO A 217 -9.29 11.80 -16.65
CA PRO A 217 -9.19 12.87 -17.61
C PRO A 217 -10.12 12.50 -18.76
N GLY A 218 -11.14 13.35 -18.97
CA GLY A 218 -12.26 13.07 -19.84
C GLY A 218 -11.78 12.49 -21.17
N GLN A 219 -12.53 11.52 -21.65
CA GLN A 219 -12.46 10.85 -22.92
C GLN A 219 -11.07 10.90 -23.59
N MET A 220 -10.34 9.81 -23.46
CA MET A 220 -9.16 9.60 -24.31
C MET A 220 -9.62 9.75 -25.76
N GLN A 221 -9.31 10.88 -26.39
CA GLN A 221 -9.54 11.04 -27.81
C GLN A 221 -8.72 9.96 -28.51
N MET A 222 -9.41 8.97 -29.04
CA MET A 222 -8.77 7.94 -29.87
C MET A 222 -8.09 8.67 -31.05
N PRO A 223 -6.83 8.35 -31.35
CA PRO A 223 -6.20 8.89 -32.57
C PRO A 223 -7.06 8.54 -33.77
N SER A 224 -7.34 9.50 -34.61
CA SER A 224 -8.16 9.36 -35.83
C SER A 224 -7.64 8.31 -36.84
N SER A 225 -6.47 7.75 -36.59
CA SER A 225 -5.85 6.67 -37.39
C SER A 225 -6.32 5.25 -37.07
N LEU A 226 -7.29 5.08 -36.14
CA LEU A 226 -7.83 3.77 -35.74
C LEU A 226 -9.33 3.60 -36.13
N GLU A 227 -9.86 4.46 -36.98
CA GLU A 227 -11.14 4.16 -37.65
C GLU A 227 -10.91 3.09 -38.73
N PRO A 228 -11.79 2.07 -38.81
CA PRO A 228 -11.65 0.96 -39.75
C PRO A 228 -11.81 1.38 -41.19
#